data_ce6f067fdb547e00373ffdd0fba61b77
#
_entry.id   ce6f067fdb547e00373ffdd0fba61b77
#
_cell.length_a   1.000
_cell.length_b   1.000
_cell.length_c   1.000
_cell.angle_alpha   90.00
_cell.angle_beta   90.00
_cell.angle_gamma   90.00
#
_symmetry.space_group_name_H-M   'P 1'
#
loop_
_entity.id
_entity.type
_entity.pdbx_description
1 polymer ?
#
loop_
_entity_poly.entity_id
_entity_poly.type
_entity_poly.pdbx_seq_one_letter_code
_entity_poly.pdbx_strand_id
1 'polypeptide(L)'
;MRVHVISDMEGVSGIVKREQIVGGDVMYEEGRRLYTEEINAAVRGAKAAGATEIVVMDHLGAGQGWSFNSLIPELLDPACEFVVQEEWTEYTAFLEEGCDATLLVGMHALAGTPTAS
;
A
#
# COMPACT_ATOMS: atom_id res chain seq x y z
N MET A 1 -10.45 1.68 17.85
CA MET A 1 -10.20 2.62 16.76
C MET A 1 -9.95 1.81 15.49
N ARG A 2 -10.63 2.17 14.42
CA ARG A 2 -10.51 1.54 13.11
C ARG A 2 -9.62 2.40 12.21
N VAL A 3 -8.60 1.80 11.60
CA VAL A 3 -7.63 2.49 10.75
C VAL A 3 -7.61 1.85 9.36
N HIS A 4 -7.70 2.69 8.34
CA HIS A 4 -7.47 2.27 6.96
C HIS A 4 -6.07 2.66 6.52
N VAL A 5 -5.40 1.77 5.81
CA VAL A 5 -4.12 2.03 5.16
C VAL A 5 -4.32 1.93 3.66
N ILE A 6 -4.14 3.04 2.98
CA ILE A 6 -4.18 3.09 1.52
C ILE A 6 -2.73 3.20 1.06
N SER A 7 -2.29 2.27 0.25
CA SER A 7 -0.88 2.13 -0.08
C SER A 7 -0.62 2.15 -1.58
N ASP A 8 0.50 2.76 -1.95
CA ASP A 8 1.05 2.78 -3.28
C ASP A 8 2.56 2.53 -3.18
N MET A 9 3.21 2.22 -4.27
CA MET A 9 4.57 1.68 -4.22
C MET A 9 5.65 2.72 -4.53
N GLU A 10 5.36 3.67 -5.41
CA GLU A 10 6.36 4.60 -5.91
C GLU A 10 6.99 5.48 -4.84
N GLY A 11 6.23 5.83 -3.80
CA GLY A 11 6.73 6.68 -2.71
C GLY A 11 7.38 5.92 -1.55
N VAL A 12 7.49 4.60 -1.64
CA VAL A 12 8.08 3.76 -0.59
C VAL A 12 9.58 3.97 -0.50
N SER A 13 10.11 3.98 0.73
CA SER A 13 11.56 4.07 0.99
C SER A 13 12.32 2.94 0.32
N GLY A 14 13.35 3.28 -0.46
CA GLY A 14 14.14 2.31 -1.21
C GLY A 14 13.62 2.03 -2.62
N ILE A 15 12.45 2.49 -2.97
CA ILE A 15 11.94 2.42 -4.35
C ILE A 15 12.50 3.62 -5.12
N VAL A 16 13.42 3.35 -6.03
CA VAL A 16 14.15 4.36 -6.78
C VAL A 16 14.19 4.09 -8.28
N LYS A 17 13.69 2.92 -8.70
CA LYS A 17 13.74 2.48 -10.11
C LYS A 17 12.40 1.92 -10.54
N ARG A 18 12.06 2.16 -11.80
CA ARG A 18 10.85 1.63 -12.41
C ARG A 18 10.79 0.09 -12.33
N GLU A 19 11.91 -0.58 -12.49
CA GLU A 19 12.00 -2.04 -12.45
C GLU A 19 11.57 -2.64 -11.12
N GLN A 20 11.50 -1.82 -10.07
CA GLN A 20 11.03 -2.26 -8.75
C GLN A 20 9.49 -2.26 -8.62
N ILE A 21 8.79 -1.54 -9.51
CA ILE A 21 7.33 -1.34 -9.37
C ILE A 21 6.51 -1.98 -10.49
N VAL A 22 7.15 -2.42 -11.57
CA VAL A 22 6.45 -3.01 -12.71
C VAL A 22 6.49 -4.53 -12.62
N GLY A 23 5.31 -5.14 -12.58
CA GLY A 23 5.19 -6.60 -12.52
C GLY A 23 5.90 -7.29 -13.69
N GLY A 24 6.68 -8.32 -13.37
CA GLY A 24 7.49 -9.04 -14.35
C GLY A 24 8.90 -8.49 -14.55
N ASP A 25 9.21 -7.30 -14.06
CA ASP A 25 10.55 -6.75 -14.13
C ASP A 25 11.49 -7.38 -13.09
N VAL A 26 12.80 -7.30 -13.35
CA VAL A 26 13.83 -8.04 -12.59
C VAL A 26 13.92 -7.66 -11.12
N MET A 27 13.50 -6.45 -10.75
CA MET A 27 13.58 -5.95 -9.38
C MET A 27 12.21 -5.85 -8.70
N TYR A 28 11.17 -6.36 -9.32
CA TYR A 28 9.81 -6.24 -8.80
C TYR A 28 9.64 -6.94 -7.45
N GLU A 29 10.22 -8.12 -7.26
CA GLU A 29 10.12 -8.83 -5.97
C GLU A 29 10.83 -8.08 -4.84
N GLU A 30 11.96 -7.42 -5.12
CA GLU A 30 12.60 -6.51 -4.16
C GLU A 30 11.67 -5.36 -3.81
N GLY A 31 11.04 -4.75 -4.82
CA GLY A 31 10.08 -3.68 -4.62
C GLY A 31 8.89 -4.12 -3.78
N ARG A 32 8.34 -5.29 -4.02
CA ARG A 32 7.24 -5.86 -3.23
C ARG A 32 7.64 -6.03 -1.76
N ARG A 33 8.84 -6.49 -1.50
CA ARG A 33 9.35 -6.67 -0.13
C ARG A 33 9.46 -5.32 0.60
N LEU A 34 10.08 -4.33 -0.05
CA LEU A 34 10.20 -2.98 0.53
C LEU A 34 8.83 -2.37 0.80
N TYR A 35 7.93 -2.52 -0.13
CA TYR A 35 6.54 -2.07 -0.03
C TYR A 35 5.82 -2.70 1.16
N THR A 36 5.87 -4.01 1.27
CA THR A 36 5.20 -4.74 2.35
C THR A 36 5.79 -4.38 3.71
N GLU A 37 7.10 -4.21 3.80
CA GLU A 37 7.77 -3.81 5.05
C GLU A 37 7.38 -2.39 5.49
N GLU A 38 7.19 -1.47 4.55
CA GLU A 38 6.74 -0.11 4.90
C GLU A 38 5.28 -0.11 5.36
N ILE A 39 4.43 -0.90 4.73
CA ILE A 39 3.05 -1.13 5.21
C ILE A 39 3.07 -1.69 6.62
N ASN A 40 3.94 -2.66 6.90
CA ASN A 40 4.08 -3.23 8.24
C ASN A 40 4.49 -2.18 9.28
N ALA A 41 5.34 -1.25 8.92
CA ALA A 41 5.71 -0.14 9.81
C ALA A 41 4.48 0.72 10.16
N ALA A 42 3.64 1.02 9.17
CA ALA A 42 2.39 1.75 9.40
C ALA A 42 1.41 0.95 10.28
N VAL A 43 1.29 -0.34 10.05
CA VAL A 43 0.45 -1.23 10.85
C VAL A 43 0.93 -1.27 12.31
N ARG A 44 2.23 -1.39 12.53
CA ARG A 44 2.81 -1.35 13.89
C ARG A 44 2.51 -0.03 14.60
N GLY A 45 2.64 1.08 13.87
CA GLY A 45 2.32 2.41 14.40
C GLY A 45 0.85 2.54 14.77
N ALA A 46 -0.05 2.05 13.94
CA ALA A 46 -1.48 2.05 14.21
C ALA A 46 -1.83 1.22 15.46
N LYS A 47 -1.24 0.04 15.59
CA LYS A 47 -1.41 -0.82 16.79
C LYS A 47 -0.93 -0.10 18.04
N ALA A 48 0.26 0.49 18.00
CA ALA A 48 0.81 1.23 19.14
C ALA A 48 -0.07 2.40 19.55
N ALA A 49 -0.79 3.01 18.61
CA ALA A 49 -1.73 4.09 18.86
C ALA A 49 -3.10 3.61 19.36
N GLY A 50 -3.33 2.31 19.48
CA GLY A 50 -4.56 1.74 20.01
C GLY A 50 -5.56 1.26 18.94
N ALA A 51 -5.16 1.11 17.67
CA ALA A 51 -6.05 0.57 16.67
C ALA A 51 -6.43 -0.89 16.98
N THR A 52 -7.71 -1.19 16.89
CA THR A 52 -8.27 -2.52 17.11
C THR A 52 -8.65 -3.22 15.82
N GLU A 53 -8.79 -2.45 14.73
CA GLU A 53 -9.06 -2.95 13.39
C GLU A 53 -8.23 -2.15 12.40
N ILE A 54 -7.45 -2.84 11.58
CA ILE A 54 -6.57 -2.24 10.58
C ILE A 54 -6.82 -2.94 9.25
N VAL A 55 -7.20 -2.18 8.23
CA VAL A 55 -7.46 -2.70 6.89
C VAL A 55 -6.52 -2.03 5.90
N VAL A 56 -5.80 -2.84 5.15
CA VAL A 56 -4.84 -2.39 4.12
C VAL A 56 -5.43 -2.56 2.73
N MET A 57 -5.29 -1.54 1.91
CA MET A 57 -5.67 -1.58 0.50
C MET A 57 -4.48 -1.17 -0.38
N ASP A 58 -4.14 -2.03 -1.34
CA ASP A 58 -3.08 -1.80 -2.32
C ASP A 58 -3.65 -1.04 -3.52
N HIS A 59 -3.01 0.07 -3.90
CA HIS A 59 -3.42 0.90 -5.05
C HIS A 59 -2.38 0.91 -6.18
N LEU A 60 -1.40 0.03 -6.16
CA LEU A 60 -0.44 -0.05 -7.25
C LEU A 60 -1.05 -0.71 -8.49
N GLY A 61 -1.25 0.08 -9.56
CA GLY A 61 -1.80 -0.42 -10.83
C GLY A 61 -0.75 -0.99 -11.78
N ALA A 62 0.53 -0.81 -11.53
CA ALA A 62 1.61 -1.22 -12.44
C ALA A 62 2.09 -2.68 -12.25
N GLY A 63 1.51 -3.41 -11.36
CA GLY A 63 1.94 -4.77 -10.99
C GLY A 63 1.61 -5.85 -12.02
N GLN A 64 1.06 -5.51 -13.17
CA GLN A 64 0.62 -6.45 -14.21
C GLN A 64 -0.39 -7.44 -13.65
N GLY A 65 -0.13 -8.75 -13.70
CA GLY A 65 -0.99 -9.75 -13.10
C GLY A 65 -1.13 -9.67 -11.57
N TRP A 66 -0.32 -8.84 -10.93
CA TRP A 66 -0.35 -8.56 -9.50
C TRP A 66 -0.87 -7.15 -9.17
N SER A 67 -1.43 -6.45 -10.15
CA SER A 67 -2.00 -5.12 -9.92
C SER A 67 -2.99 -5.16 -8.76
N PHE A 68 -2.89 -4.15 -7.88
CA PHE A 68 -3.68 -4.02 -6.65
C PHE A 68 -3.49 -5.17 -5.63
N ASN A 69 -2.49 -6.01 -5.83
CA ASN A 69 -2.15 -7.13 -4.96
C ASN A 69 -0.63 -7.34 -4.90
N SER A 70 0.14 -6.26 -4.90
CA SER A 70 1.61 -6.33 -4.89
C SER A 70 2.19 -6.59 -3.51
N LEU A 71 1.44 -6.44 -2.44
CA LEU A 71 1.91 -6.82 -1.11
C LEU A 71 2.16 -8.34 -1.04
N ILE A 72 3.05 -8.73 -0.14
CA ILE A 72 3.41 -10.14 0.07
C ILE A 72 2.68 -10.64 1.32
N PRO A 73 1.63 -11.47 1.18
CA PRO A 73 0.82 -11.90 2.33
C PRO A 73 1.63 -12.59 3.44
N GLU A 74 2.62 -13.40 3.08
CA GLU A 74 3.45 -14.12 4.06
C GLU A 74 4.31 -13.19 4.91
N LEU A 75 4.62 -12.00 4.38
CA LEU A 75 5.43 -11.01 5.07
C LEU A 75 4.60 -9.97 5.81
N LEU A 76 3.32 -9.82 5.43
CA LEU A 76 2.42 -8.84 6.00
C LEU A 76 2.16 -9.11 7.47
N ASP A 77 2.14 -8.05 8.29
CA ASP A 77 1.84 -8.15 9.72
C ASP A 77 0.45 -8.77 9.93
N PRO A 78 0.32 -9.84 10.72
CA PRO A 78 -0.97 -10.52 10.93
C PRO A 78 -2.00 -9.70 11.71
N ALA A 79 -1.63 -8.55 12.24
CA ALA A 79 -2.56 -7.67 12.94
C ALA A 79 -3.47 -6.87 12.01
N CYS A 80 -3.24 -6.91 10.71
CA CYS A 80 -4.10 -6.23 9.74
C CYS A 80 -4.84 -7.22 8.85
N GLU A 81 -5.96 -6.77 8.33
CA GLU A 81 -6.63 -7.39 7.20
C GLU A 81 -6.20 -6.67 5.93
N PHE A 82 -6.27 -7.32 4.77
CA PHE A 82 -6.00 -6.67 3.51
C PHE A 82 -7.07 -7.01 2.49
N VAL A 83 -7.27 -6.08 1.55
CA VAL A 83 -8.27 -6.22 0.51
C VAL A 83 -7.62 -6.78 -0.74
N VAL A 84 -8.14 -7.90 -1.22
CA VAL A 84 -7.77 -8.47 -2.51
C VAL A 84 -8.67 -7.87 -3.58
N GLN A 85 -8.07 -7.31 -4.62
CA GLN A 85 -8.82 -6.71 -5.72
C GLN A 85 -8.13 -6.99 -7.05
N GLU A 86 -8.88 -6.90 -8.13
CA GLU A 86 -8.38 -7.17 -9.48
C GLU A 86 -8.29 -5.91 -10.35
N GLU A 87 -8.99 -4.86 -9.95
CA GLU A 87 -9.04 -3.60 -10.67
C GLU A 87 -9.28 -2.43 -9.71
N TRP A 88 -9.23 -1.22 -10.21
CA TRP A 88 -9.51 -0.02 -9.43
C TRP A 88 -10.91 -0.06 -8.83
N THR A 89 -10.98 0.12 -7.53
CA THR A 89 -12.23 0.31 -6.81
C THR A 89 -12.32 1.76 -6.34
N GLU A 90 -13.51 2.18 -5.92
CA GLU A 90 -13.67 3.48 -5.30
C GLU A 90 -12.95 3.50 -3.95
N TYR A 91 -12.00 4.41 -3.79
CA TYR A 91 -11.25 4.57 -2.54
C TYR A 91 -12.14 4.89 -1.35
N THR A 92 -13.28 5.51 -1.63
CA THR A 92 -14.24 5.93 -0.61
C THR A 92 -15.09 4.78 -0.07
N ALA A 93 -15.12 3.62 -0.72
CA ALA A 93 -15.96 2.51 -0.31
C ALA A 93 -15.67 2.08 1.15
N PHE A 94 -14.40 2.09 1.57
CA PHE A 94 -14.01 1.77 2.95
C PHE A 94 -14.28 2.92 3.91
N LEU A 95 -14.17 4.15 3.43
CA LEU A 95 -14.46 5.33 4.23
C LEU A 95 -15.95 5.42 4.56
N GLU A 96 -16.81 4.95 3.67
CA GLU A 96 -18.25 4.90 3.89
C GLU A 96 -18.65 3.91 5.00
N GLU A 97 -17.88 2.86 5.21
CA GLU A 97 -18.08 1.94 6.32
C GLU A 97 -17.64 2.55 7.66
N GLY A 98 -16.98 3.69 7.64
CA GLY A 98 -16.47 4.40 8.80
C GLY A 98 -15.09 3.95 9.21
N CYS A 99 -14.19 4.92 9.40
CA CYS A 99 -12.89 4.71 10.00
C CYS A 99 -12.52 5.93 10.83
N ASP A 100 -11.65 5.73 11.83
CA ASP A 100 -11.20 6.81 12.71
C ASP A 100 -9.99 7.54 12.12
N ALA A 101 -9.20 6.85 11.30
CA ALA A 101 -8.03 7.42 10.65
C ALA A 101 -7.72 6.68 9.35
N THR A 102 -7.13 7.40 8.40
CA THR A 102 -6.60 6.85 7.15
C THR A 102 -5.13 7.22 7.05
N LEU A 103 -4.27 6.21 6.84
CA LEU A 103 -2.86 6.38 6.59
C LEU A 103 -2.58 6.20 5.10
N LEU A 104 -1.84 7.12 4.53
CA LEU A 104 -1.38 7.05 3.14
C LEU A 104 0.09 6.62 3.14
N VAL A 105 0.38 5.48 2.55
CA VAL A 105 1.73 4.89 2.51
C VAL A 105 2.22 4.83 1.08
N GLY A 106 3.42 5.35 0.83
CA GLY A 106 4.07 5.23 -0.47
C GLY A 106 3.42 6.00 -1.61
N MET A 107 2.60 6.98 -1.31
CA MET A 107 1.92 7.79 -2.32
C MET A 107 2.89 8.68 -3.07
N HIS A 108 2.56 8.98 -4.32
CA HIS A 108 3.30 9.93 -5.15
C HIS A 108 2.37 11.04 -5.65
N ALA A 109 2.98 12.11 -6.18
CA ALA A 109 2.20 13.22 -6.74
C ALA A 109 1.58 12.84 -8.10
N LEU A 110 0.53 13.57 -8.46
CA LEU A 110 -0.06 13.46 -9.79
C LEU A 110 0.97 13.83 -10.86
N ALA A 111 0.95 13.13 -11.98
CA ALA A 111 1.80 13.43 -13.12
C ALA A 111 1.63 14.89 -13.56
N GLY A 112 2.75 15.58 -13.80
CA GLY A 112 2.74 16.98 -14.19
C GLY A 112 2.71 17.98 -13.02
N THR A 113 2.66 17.52 -11.77
CA THR A 113 2.74 18.39 -10.60
C THR A 113 4.14 19.05 -10.56
N PRO A 114 4.23 20.39 -10.51
CA PRO A 114 5.53 21.06 -10.45
C PRO A 114 6.35 20.62 -9.24
N THR A 115 7.65 20.40 -9.42
CA THR A 115 8.62 19.99 -8.39
C THR A 115 8.36 18.62 -7.73
N ALA A 116 7.43 17.85 -8.23
CA ALA A 116 7.18 16.48 -7.76
C ALA A 116 7.89 15.45 -8.66
N SER A 117 8.35 14.39 -8.05
CA SER A 117 8.93 13.23 -8.75
C SER A 117 7.89 12.16 -9.03
#